data_7376a6c0e7133cc485972889828dd9bf
#
_entry.id   7376a6c0e7133cc485972889828dd9bf
#
_cell.length_a   1.000
_cell.length_b   1.000
_cell.length_c   1.000
_cell.angle_alpha   90.00
_cell.angle_beta   90.00
_cell.angle_gamma   90.00
#
_symmetry.space_group_name_H-M   'P 1'
#
loop_
_entity.id
_entity.type
_entity.pdbx_description
1 polymer ?
#
loop_
_entity_poly.entity_id
_entity_poly.type
_entity_poly.pdbx_seq_one_letter_code
_entity_poly.pdbx_strand_id
1 'polypeptide(L)'
;MTIQEKLTLQSNDCKNCYLFKEGMFYKVYNEGAFMFQEISKYKVNAKYLKVVNTSVYSMGFPQSVLNRFRIQYKISDIDDKKLKFSINNVNFEHDKYEQWCRTFGVNEMKSTTLILNQIKEYPLASKTPIEVYMWLYQLQKQL
;
A
#
# COMPACT_ATOMS: atom_id res chain seq x y z
N MET A 1 -17.36 4.31 0.43
CA MET A 1 -16.31 4.01 -0.55
C MET A 1 -15.44 2.89 -0.02
N THR A 2 -15.24 1.86 -0.80
CA THR A 2 -14.38 0.72 -0.40
C THR A 2 -12.90 1.07 -0.54
N ILE A 3 -12.05 0.28 0.12
CA ILE A 3 -10.60 0.47 -0.02
C ILE A 3 -10.14 0.28 -1.47
N GLN A 4 -10.73 -0.69 -2.19
CA GLN A 4 -10.41 -0.93 -3.60
C GLN A 4 -10.74 0.30 -4.46
N GLU A 5 -11.87 0.94 -4.24
CA GLU A 5 -12.26 2.15 -4.96
C GLU A 5 -11.29 3.31 -4.70
N LYS A 6 -10.85 3.46 -3.45
CA LYS A 6 -9.87 4.50 -3.08
C LYS A 6 -8.53 4.28 -3.78
N LEU A 7 -8.05 3.05 -3.77
CA LEU A 7 -6.79 2.70 -4.42
C LEU A 7 -6.84 2.91 -5.93
N THR A 8 -7.96 2.54 -6.55
CA THR A 8 -8.16 2.69 -8.00
C THR A 8 -8.22 4.16 -8.39
N LEU A 9 -8.95 4.98 -7.63
CA LEU A 9 -9.05 6.41 -7.90
C LEU A 9 -7.67 7.07 -7.86
N GLN A 10 -6.85 6.75 -6.86
CA GLN A 10 -5.52 7.31 -6.73
C GLN A 10 -4.58 6.81 -7.85
N SER A 11 -4.63 5.53 -8.19
CA SER A 11 -3.74 4.98 -9.22
C SER A 11 -4.04 5.50 -10.63
N ASN A 12 -5.27 5.90 -10.88
CA ASN A 12 -5.67 6.46 -12.17
C ASN A 12 -5.25 7.92 -12.38
N ASP A 13 -4.84 8.60 -11.30
CA ASP A 13 -4.41 10.00 -11.39
C ASP A 13 -3.19 10.22 -10.49
N CYS A 14 -2.01 10.00 -11.05
CA CYS A 14 -0.74 10.18 -10.35
C CYS A 14 -0.23 11.62 -10.35
N LYS A 15 -1.00 12.56 -10.89
CA LYS A 15 -0.68 13.99 -10.85
C LYS A 15 -1.21 14.67 -9.59
N ASN A 16 -2.19 14.06 -8.95
CA ASN A 16 -2.85 14.58 -7.78
C ASN A 16 -2.84 13.55 -6.66
N CYS A 17 -2.84 14.06 -5.44
CA CYS A 17 -2.95 13.26 -4.24
C CYS A 17 -4.41 13.34 -3.74
N TYR A 18 -5.05 12.22 -3.57
CA TYR A 18 -6.42 12.16 -3.07
C TYR A 18 -6.43 11.94 -1.57
N LEU A 19 -7.18 12.78 -0.87
CA LEU A 19 -7.39 12.70 0.57
C LEU A 19 -8.78 12.12 0.82
N PHE A 20 -8.84 11.04 1.58
CA PHE A 20 -10.10 10.38 1.91
C PHE A 20 -10.44 10.58 3.37
N LYS A 21 -11.63 11.10 3.64
CA LYS A 21 -12.08 11.31 5.01
C LYS A 21 -12.49 9.98 5.63
N GLU A 22 -11.83 9.59 6.71
CA GLU A 22 -12.11 8.39 7.47
C GLU A 22 -12.25 8.75 8.95
N GLY A 23 -13.50 8.92 9.39
CA GLY A 23 -13.78 9.42 10.74
C GLY A 23 -13.27 10.84 10.91
N MET A 24 -12.39 11.05 11.91
CA MET A 24 -11.78 12.34 12.20
C MET A 24 -10.42 12.53 11.55
N PHE A 25 -10.05 11.63 10.63
CA PHE A 25 -8.77 11.67 9.94
C PHE A 25 -8.96 11.77 8.45
N TYR A 26 -7.97 12.33 7.76
CA TYR A 26 -7.82 12.22 6.33
C TYR A 26 -6.68 11.26 6.04
N LYS A 27 -6.90 10.33 5.09
CA LYS A 27 -5.90 9.35 4.70
C LYS A 27 -5.55 9.47 3.23
N VAL A 28 -4.29 9.20 2.93
CA VAL A 28 -3.76 9.07 1.56
C VAL A 28 -3.22 7.66 1.39
N TYR A 29 -3.34 7.13 0.18
CA TYR A 29 -2.98 5.75 -0.11
C TYR A 29 -2.01 5.66 -1.28
N ASN A 30 -1.14 4.65 -1.24
CA ASN A 30 -0.23 4.25 -2.31
C ASN A 30 0.51 5.44 -2.96
N GLU A 31 0.25 5.73 -4.24
CA GLU A 31 0.89 6.81 -4.99
C GLU A 31 0.69 8.17 -4.30
N GLY A 32 -0.48 8.37 -3.72
CA GLY A 32 -0.76 9.58 -2.94
C GLY A 32 0.10 9.69 -1.69
N ALA A 33 0.29 8.58 -0.97
CA ALA A 33 1.16 8.54 0.20
C ALA A 33 2.61 8.82 -0.18
N PHE A 34 3.07 8.27 -1.30
CA PHE A 34 4.41 8.55 -1.83
C PHE A 34 4.62 10.03 -2.10
N MET A 35 3.69 10.65 -2.82
CA MET A 35 3.77 12.08 -3.13
C MET A 35 3.63 12.95 -1.87
N PHE A 36 2.75 12.58 -0.96
CA PHE A 36 2.49 13.34 0.25
C PHE A 36 3.66 13.29 1.23
N GLN A 37 4.43 12.21 1.24
CA GLN A 37 5.62 12.10 2.10
C GLN A 37 6.68 13.14 1.74
N GLU A 38 6.76 13.58 0.49
CA GLU A 38 7.70 14.62 0.06
C GLU A 38 7.41 15.98 0.71
N ILE A 39 6.16 16.22 1.10
CA ILE A 39 5.74 17.51 1.63
C ILE A 39 5.36 17.44 3.10
N SER A 40 5.29 16.25 3.70
CA SER A 40 4.95 16.07 5.09
C SER A 40 5.90 15.12 5.77
N LYS A 41 5.97 15.22 7.11
CA LYS A 41 6.82 14.35 7.92
C LYS A 41 6.03 13.23 8.60
N TYR A 42 4.80 13.00 8.19
CA TYR A 42 3.97 11.95 8.76
C TYR A 42 4.49 10.57 8.37
N LYS A 43 4.32 9.62 9.30
CA LYS A 43 4.79 8.26 9.11
C LYS A 43 3.87 7.50 8.16
N VAL A 44 4.48 6.77 7.22
CA VAL A 44 3.77 5.87 6.33
C VAL A 44 3.62 4.50 6.98
N ASN A 45 2.41 3.94 6.93
CA ASN A 45 2.12 2.58 7.35
C ASN A 45 2.04 1.68 6.11
N ALA A 46 2.78 0.59 6.13
CA ALA A 46 2.73 -0.43 5.09
C ALA A 46 2.06 -1.68 5.66
N LYS A 47 1.01 -2.16 5.00
CA LYS A 47 0.26 -3.32 5.46
C LYS A 47 -0.28 -4.12 4.27
N TYR A 48 -0.16 -5.45 4.35
CA TYR A 48 -0.79 -6.33 3.38
C TYR A 48 -2.27 -6.49 3.72
N LEU A 49 -3.14 -6.22 2.75
CA LEU A 49 -4.59 -6.35 2.91
C LEU A 49 -5.10 -7.49 2.03
N LYS A 50 -5.69 -8.50 2.66
CA LYS A 50 -6.26 -9.66 1.95
C LYS A 50 -7.41 -9.28 1.03
N VAL A 51 -8.19 -8.25 1.40
CA VAL A 51 -9.34 -7.77 0.63
C VAL A 51 -8.93 -7.35 -0.78
N VAL A 52 -7.79 -6.72 -0.92
CA VAL A 52 -7.27 -6.25 -2.22
C VAL A 52 -6.09 -7.10 -2.70
N ASN A 53 -5.70 -8.09 -1.93
CA ASN A 53 -4.62 -9.04 -2.22
C ASN A 53 -3.30 -8.36 -2.62
N THR A 54 -2.97 -7.26 -1.95
CA THR A 54 -1.75 -6.52 -2.18
C THR A 54 -1.35 -5.72 -0.95
N SER A 55 -0.10 -5.26 -0.93
CA SER A 55 0.38 -4.32 0.08
C SER A 55 -0.20 -2.95 -0.16
N VAL A 56 -0.65 -2.30 0.91
CA VAL A 56 -1.21 -0.95 0.86
C VAL A 56 -0.36 -0.05 1.75
N TYR A 57 0.04 1.06 1.19
CA TYR A 57 0.84 2.09 1.87
C TYR A 57 -0.07 3.26 2.17
N SER A 58 -0.13 3.67 3.41
CA SER A 58 -1.02 4.75 3.82
C SER A 58 -0.39 5.67 4.83
N MET A 59 -0.82 6.91 4.82
CA MET A 59 -0.53 7.85 5.90
C MET A 59 -1.79 8.66 6.18
N GLY A 60 -1.89 9.17 7.40
CA GLY A 60 -3.06 9.93 7.81
C GLY A 60 -2.71 11.06 8.73
N PHE A 61 -3.58 12.05 8.77
CA PHE A 61 -3.46 13.19 9.67
C PHE A 61 -4.84 13.59 10.20
N PRO A 62 -4.90 14.22 11.39
CA PRO A 62 -6.17 14.68 11.95
C PRO A 62 -6.81 15.76 11.07
N GLN A 63 -8.13 15.79 11.05
CA GLN A 63 -8.90 16.79 10.30
C GLN A 63 -8.50 18.23 10.66
N SER A 64 -8.11 18.48 11.91
CA SER A 64 -7.68 19.80 12.37
C SER A 64 -6.44 20.33 11.64
N VAL A 65 -5.62 19.44 11.07
CA VAL A 65 -4.40 19.82 10.35
C VAL A 65 -4.69 20.21 8.91
N LEU A 66 -5.87 19.85 8.38
CA LEU A 66 -6.22 20.10 6.98
C LEU A 66 -6.12 21.59 6.59
N ASN A 67 -6.54 22.51 7.47
CA ASN A 67 -6.50 23.93 7.18
C ASN A 67 -5.08 24.44 6.93
N ARG A 68 -4.07 23.87 7.60
CA ARG A 68 -2.67 24.20 7.36
C ARG A 68 -2.27 23.86 5.94
N PHE A 69 -2.69 22.70 5.44
CA PHE A 69 -2.41 22.29 4.07
C PHE A 69 -3.18 23.11 3.05
N ARG A 70 -4.40 23.53 3.36
CA ARG A 70 -5.19 24.40 2.47
C ARG A 70 -4.53 25.75 2.24
N ILE A 71 -3.81 26.27 3.24
CA ILE A 71 -3.09 27.55 3.12
C ILE A 71 -1.86 27.40 2.24
N GLN A 72 -1.12 26.30 2.38
CA GLN A 72 0.13 26.07 1.64
C GLN A 72 -0.06 25.52 0.24
N TYR A 73 -1.12 24.76 0.02
CA TYR A 73 -1.35 24.02 -1.23
C TYR A 73 -2.79 24.19 -1.68
N LYS A 74 -2.97 24.01 -3.00
CA LYS A 74 -4.29 24.11 -3.59
C LYS A 74 -5.04 22.81 -3.40
N ILE A 75 -6.09 22.84 -2.57
CA ILE A 75 -6.94 21.69 -2.31
C ILE A 75 -8.32 21.98 -2.87
N SER A 76 -8.83 21.04 -3.69
CA SER A 76 -10.16 21.10 -4.27
C SER A 76 -11.07 20.06 -3.61
N ASP A 77 -12.27 20.45 -3.21
CA ASP A 77 -13.25 19.54 -2.68
C ASP A 77 -13.94 18.80 -3.85
N ILE A 78 -13.89 17.46 -3.83
CA ILE A 78 -14.60 16.63 -4.80
C ILE A 78 -16.00 16.35 -4.26
N ASP A 79 -16.09 15.89 -3.00
CA ASP A 79 -17.33 15.71 -2.26
C ASP A 79 -17.04 15.80 -0.76
N ASP A 80 -18.03 15.48 0.09
CA ASP A 80 -17.90 15.56 1.55
C ASP A 80 -16.83 14.64 2.14
N LYS A 81 -16.42 13.61 1.39
CA LYS A 81 -15.50 12.57 1.86
C LYS A 81 -14.19 12.49 1.09
N LYS A 82 -14.06 13.25 0.01
CA LYS A 82 -12.89 13.20 -0.86
C LYS A 82 -12.38 14.60 -1.18
N LEU A 83 -11.08 14.78 -1.06
CA LEU A 83 -10.40 16.01 -1.46
C LEU A 83 -9.34 15.67 -2.49
N LYS A 84 -9.14 16.57 -3.41
CA LYS A 84 -8.10 16.48 -4.43
C LYS A 84 -7.02 17.51 -4.13
N PHE A 85 -5.79 17.06 -4.04
CA PHE A 85 -4.66 17.86 -3.64
C PHE A 85 -3.65 17.90 -4.78
N SER A 86 -3.41 19.08 -5.34
CA SER A 86 -2.44 19.26 -6.43
C SER A 86 -1.06 19.54 -5.85
N ILE A 87 -0.09 18.68 -6.15
CA ILE A 87 1.29 18.83 -5.72
C ILE A 87 2.11 19.24 -6.95
N ASN A 88 2.32 20.54 -7.14
CA ASN A 88 2.97 21.08 -8.33
C ASN A 88 4.47 20.81 -8.39
N ASN A 89 5.11 20.50 -7.24
CA ASN A 89 6.56 20.37 -7.14
C ASN A 89 7.04 18.91 -7.09
N VAL A 90 6.13 17.95 -7.14
CA VAL A 90 6.48 16.54 -7.10
C VAL A 90 6.16 15.92 -8.46
N ASN A 91 7.20 15.47 -9.16
CA ASN A 91 7.03 14.67 -10.37
C ASN A 91 6.89 13.21 -9.95
N PHE A 92 5.74 12.62 -10.24
CA PHE A 92 5.53 11.21 -9.98
C PHE A 92 6.27 10.38 -11.02
N GLU A 93 7.22 9.56 -10.56
CA GLU A 93 7.91 8.57 -11.37
C GLU A 93 7.60 7.19 -10.86
N HIS A 94 7.06 6.33 -11.69
CA HIS A 94 6.60 5.00 -11.32
C HIS A 94 7.74 4.13 -10.77
N ASP A 95 8.93 4.20 -11.36
CA ASP A 95 10.10 3.44 -10.90
C ASP A 95 10.53 3.86 -9.49
N LYS A 96 10.53 5.15 -9.20
CA LYS A 96 10.84 5.66 -7.86
C LYS A 96 9.78 5.23 -6.84
N TYR A 97 8.52 5.21 -7.24
CA TYR A 97 7.42 4.74 -6.41
C TYR A 97 7.61 3.26 -6.06
N GLU A 98 7.93 2.41 -7.02
CA GLU A 98 8.18 0.99 -6.77
C GLU A 98 9.35 0.76 -5.83
N GLN A 99 10.45 1.50 -6.00
CA GLN A 99 11.59 1.43 -5.09
C GLN A 99 11.20 1.85 -3.68
N TRP A 100 10.43 2.91 -3.55
CA TRP A 100 9.91 3.38 -2.27
C TRP A 100 9.05 2.31 -1.58
N CYS A 101 8.18 1.64 -2.32
CA CYS A 101 7.38 0.54 -1.79
C CYS A 101 8.24 -0.59 -1.22
N ARG A 102 9.33 -0.92 -1.89
CA ARG A 102 10.26 -1.97 -1.46
C ARG A 102 10.98 -1.65 -0.16
N THR A 103 11.16 -0.37 0.16
CA THR A 103 11.84 0.03 1.40
C THR A 103 11.07 -0.35 2.66
N PHE A 104 9.75 -0.53 2.58
CA PHE A 104 8.92 -0.86 3.74
C PHE A 104 8.93 -2.34 4.11
N GLY A 105 9.25 -3.25 3.17
CA GLY A 105 9.44 -4.67 3.43
C GLY A 105 8.26 -5.33 4.13
N VAL A 106 7.17 -5.61 3.40
CA VAL A 106 6.00 -6.31 3.97
C VAL A 106 6.30 -7.80 4.04
N ASN A 107 6.77 -8.27 5.20
CA ASN A 107 7.26 -9.63 5.41
C ASN A 107 6.22 -10.73 5.10
N GLU A 108 4.96 -10.51 5.41
CA GLU A 108 3.89 -11.49 5.16
C GLU A 108 3.78 -11.86 3.68
N MET A 109 3.90 -10.88 2.79
CA MET A 109 3.83 -11.11 1.35
C MET A 109 5.02 -11.92 0.84
N LYS A 110 6.24 -11.62 1.32
CA LYS A 110 7.45 -12.35 0.95
C LYS A 110 7.38 -13.80 1.39
N SER A 111 6.94 -14.07 2.61
CA SER A 111 6.80 -15.43 3.15
C SER A 111 5.83 -16.27 2.30
N THR A 112 4.67 -15.71 1.96
CA THR A 112 3.67 -16.39 1.15
C THR A 112 4.20 -16.71 -0.25
N THR A 113 4.89 -15.77 -0.89
CA THR A 113 5.48 -15.97 -2.22
C THR A 113 6.53 -17.07 -2.21
N LEU A 114 7.42 -17.08 -1.21
CA LEU A 114 8.44 -18.11 -1.05
C LEU A 114 7.83 -19.50 -0.87
N ILE A 115 6.79 -19.62 -0.05
CA ILE A 115 6.09 -20.89 0.18
C ILE A 115 5.43 -21.39 -1.11
N LEU A 116 4.75 -20.50 -1.84
CA LEU A 116 4.13 -20.87 -3.13
C LEU A 116 5.17 -21.37 -4.15
N ASN A 117 6.33 -20.70 -4.23
CA ASN A 117 7.40 -21.13 -5.11
C ASN A 117 7.95 -22.50 -4.73
N GLN A 118 8.13 -22.75 -3.42
CA GLN A 118 8.57 -24.07 -2.94
C GLN A 118 7.59 -25.17 -3.33
N ILE A 119 6.28 -24.92 -3.23
CA ILE A 119 5.24 -25.88 -3.64
C ILE A 119 5.31 -26.16 -5.13
N LYS A 120 5.46 -25.13 -5.97
CA LYS A 120 5.53 -25.29 -7.42
C LYS A 120 6.74 -26.08 -7.89
N GLU A 121 7.88 -25.90 -7.23
CA GLU A 121 9.15 -26.52 -7.63
C GLU A 121 9.37 -27.89 -7.00
N TYR A 122 8.55 -28.30 -6.04
CA TYR A 122 8.74 -29.55 -5.34
C TYR A 122 8.33 -30.74 -6.23
N PRO A 123 9.24 -31.72 -6.44
CA PRO A 123 8.97 -32.84 -7.34
C PRO A 123 8.15 -33.95 -6.65
N LEU A 124 6.86 -33.73 -6.46
CA LEU A 124 5.97 -34.65 -5.74
C LEU A 124 5.93 -36.04 -6.34
N ALA A 125 5.98 -36.16 -7.67
CA ALA A 125 5.91 -37.44 -8.39
C ALA A 125 7.11 -38.34 -8.14
N SER A 126 8.27 -37.78 -7.75
CA SER A 126 9.51 -38.52 -7.51
C SER A 126 9.81 -38.78 -6.06
N LYS A 127 8.94 -38.35 -5.14
CA LYS A 127 9.15 -38.43 -3.68
C LYS A 127 8.26 -39.48 -3.04
N THR A 128 8.77 -40.11 -1.96
CA THR A 128 7.98 -41.03 -1.16
C THR A 128 6.97 -40.29 -0.30
N PRO A 129 5.88 -40.94 0.17
CA PRO A 129 4.91 -40.30 1.06
C PRO A 129 5.54 -39.75 2.34
N ILE A 130 6.54 -40.42 2.91
CA ILE A 130 7.24 -39.96 4.12
C ILE A 130 8.01 -38.67 3.82
N GLU A 131 8.71 -38.59 2.70
CA GLU A 131 9.44 -37.37 2.30
C GLU A 131 8.48 -36.21 2.09
N VAL A 132 7.34 -36.42 1.45
CA VAL A 132 6.31 -35.40 1.25
C VAL A 132 5.77 -34.92 2.60
N TYR A 133 5.50 -35.86 3.53
CA TYR A 133 5.00 -35.52 4.87
C TYR A 133 6.00 -34.65 5.64
N MET A 134 7.27 -35.02 5.62
CA MET A 134 8.32 -34.23 6.31
C MET A 134 8.47 -32.85 5.71
N TRP A 135 8.39 -32.74 4.39
CA TRP A 135 8.45 -31.47 3.69
C TRP A 135 7.27 -30.57 4.04
N LEU A 136 6.05 -31.10 4.09
CA LEU A 136 4.85 -30.37 4.50
C LEU A 136 4.97 -29.88 5.95
N TYR A 137 5.50 -30.71 6.82
CA TYR A 137 5.73 -30.35 8.23
C TYR A 137 6.67 -29.15 8.34
N GLN A 138 7.75 -29.14 7.58
CA GLN A 138 8.68 -28.01 7.53
C GLN A 138 8.02 -26.75 6.98
N LEU A 139 7.18 -26.85 5.97
CA LEU A 139 6.41 -25.72 5.46
C LEU A 139 5.50 -25.11 6.53
N GLN A 140 4.82 -25.95 7.31
CA GLN A 140 3.96 -25.47 8.39
C GLN A 140 4.73 -24.64 9.43
N LYS A 141 5.98 -25.00 9.70
CA LYS A 141 6.82 -24.23 10.64
C LYS A 141 7.18 -22.85 10.09
N GLN A 142 7.13 -22.64 8.79
CA GLN A 142 7.42 -21.35 8.17
C GLN A 142 6.18 -20.41 8.15
N LEU A 143 5.02 -20.96 8.44
CA LEU A 143 3.77 -20.19 8.55
C LEU A 143 3.58 -19.59 9.98
#